data_ea9a0bb430d1195060150b6ea2e18981
#
_entry.id   ea9a0bb430d1195060150b6ea2e18981
#
_cell.length_a   1.000
_cell.length_b   1.000
_cell.length_c   1.000
_cell.angle_alpha   90.00
_cell.angle_beta   90.00
_cell.angle_gamma   90.00
#
_symmetry.space_group_name_H-M   'P 1'
#
loop_
_entity.id
_entity.type
_entity.pdbx_description
1 polymer ?
#
loop_
_entity_poly.entity_id
_entity_poly.type
_entity_poly.pdbx_seq_one_letter_code
_entity_poly.pdbx_strand_id
1 'polypeptide(L)'
;FLKVALTATASHSMRQEIQDSLEMKDPEIYELPSRRKNIYVDVVIQELLPDPIRHMSDFLGEKLQAGDSAIIYVPTKTAAQRVCAALNQRQLRALEYHRDLPDEKLKENQARWMDNEVQIMVATIAFGLGR
;
A
#
# COMPACT_ATOMS: atom_id res chain seq x y z
N PHE A 1 22.42 -10.92 29.34
CA PHE A 1 21.79 -11.38 28.09
C PHE A 1 21.88 -10.29 27.04
N LEU A 2 22.26 -10.67 25.80
CA LEU A 2 22.24 -9.76 24.66
C LEU A 2 20.76 -9.47 24.30
N LYS A 3 20.36 -8.19 24.26
CA LYS A 3 19.03 -7.75 23.81
C LYS A 3 19.19 -7.05 22.46
N VAL A 4 18.41 -7.44 21.46
CA VAL A 4 18.40 -6.84 20.14
C VAL A 4 16.96 -6.51 19.77
N ALA A 5 16.71 -5.27 19.37
CA ALA A 5 15.42 -4.83 18.85
C ALA A 5 15.56 -4.47 17.36
N LEU A 6 14.69 -5.03 16.52
CA LEU A 6 14.65 -4.75 15.08
C LEU A 6 13.27 -4.24 14.72
N THR A 7 13.21 -3.11 14.03
CA THR A 7 11.97 -2.54 13.52
C THR A 7 12.19 -1.82 12.19
N ALA A 8 11.21 -1.92 11.31
CA ALA A 8 11.21 -1.18 10.04
C ALA A 8 10.74 0.27 10.20
N THR A 9 10.05 0.59 11.30
CA THR A 9 9.41 1.88 11.53
C THR A 9 9.52 2.25 13.00
N ALA A 10 10.46 3.11 13.35
CA ALA A 10 10.56 3.64 14.70
C ALA A 10 10.76 5.15 14.68
N SER A 11 9.74 5.90 15.10
CA SER A 11 9.92 7.30 15.46
C SER A 11 10.84 7.42 16.67
N HIS A 12 11.36 8.62 16.93
CA HIS A 12 12.21 8.84 18.11
C HIS A 12 11.53 8.44 19.41
N SER A 13 10.24 8.76 19.58
CA SER A 13 9.44 8.37 20.74
C SER A 13 9.30 6.84 20.86
N MET A 14 9.00 6.15 19.78
CA MET A 14 8.87 4.70 19.78
C MET A 14 10.19 4.00 20.09
N ARG A 15 11.32 4.55 19.65
CA ARG A 15 12.65 4.03 20.03
C ARG A 15 12.87 4.09 21.54
N GLN A 16 12.49 5.21 22.16
CA GLN A 16 12.59 5.38 23.61
C GLN A 16 11.72 4.35 24.34
N GLU A 17 10.48 4.19 23.91
CA GLU A 17 9.57 3.18 24.48
C GLU A 17 10.13 1.74 24.38
N ILE A 18 10.75 1.41 23.24
CA ILE A 18 11.40 0.10 23.05
C ILE A 18 12.57 -0.07 24.00
N GLN A 19 13.43 0.94 24.15
CA GLN A 19 14.58 0.89 25.06
C GLN A 19 14.13 0.71 26.51
N ASP A 20 13.12 1.50 26.92
CA ASP A 20 12.58 1.45 28.29
C ASP A 20 11.90 0.10 28.56
N SER A 21 11.06 -0.36 27.64
CA SER A 21 10.34 -1.64 27.75
C SER A 21 11.29 -2.87 27.81
N LEU A 22 12.38 -2.81 27.09
CA LEU A 22 13.39 -3.87 27.05
C LEU A 22 14.52 -3.64 28.08
N GLU A 23 14.44 -2.56 28.89
CA GLU A 23 15.49 -2.20 29.86
C GLU A 23 16.90 -2.21 29.22
N MET A 24 17.02 -1.61 28.04
CA MET A 24 18.28 -1.52 27.33
C MET A 24 19.13 -0.40 27.92
N LYS A 25 20.31 -0.73 28.41
CA LYS A 25 21.25 0.25 28.94
C LYS A 25 22.23 0.63 27.86
N ASP A 26 22.20 1.89 27.45
CA ASP A 26 23.10 2.50 26.46
C ASP A 26 23.23 1.63 25.17
N PRO A 27 22.11 1.38 24.46
CA PRO A 27 22.15 0.52 23.28
C PRO A 27 22.80 1.23 22.09
N GLU A 28 23.58 0.50 21.31
CA GLU A 28 24.03 0.96 19.99
C GLU A 28 22.83 1.01 19.03
N ILE A 29 22.63 2.17 18.36
CA ILE A 29 21.54 2.40 17.44
C ILE A 29 22.06 2.47 16.01
N TYR A 30 21.63 1.54 15.18
CA TYR A 30 21.91 1.55 13.74
C TYR A 30 20.66 1.96 12.99
N GLU A 31 20.72 3.11 12.33
CA GLU A 31 19.60 3.67 11.55
C GLU A 31 19.99 3.76 10.07
N LEU A 32 19.17 3.20 9.22
CA LEU A 32 19.28 3.40 7.78
C LEU A 32 18.42 4.58 7.35
N PRO A 33 18.87 5.39 6.38
CA PRO A 33 18.07 6.50 5.87
C PRO A 33 16.71 6.00 5.34
N SER A 34 15.62 6.45 5.95
CA SER A 34 14.25 6.06 5.54
C SER A 34 13.81 6.74 4.24
N ARG A 35 14.44 7.86 3.88
CA ARG A 35 14.08 8.61 2.67
C ARG A 35 14.69 7.99 1.43
N ARG A 36 13.85 7.29 0.66
CA ARG A 36 14.22 6.78 -0.65
C ARG A 36 14.10 7.90 -1.69
N LYS A 37 15.21 8.29 -2.31
CA LYS A 37 15.26 9.39 -3.30
C LYS A 37 14.50 9.09 -4.60
N ASN A 38 14.22 7.83 -4.85
CA ASN A 38 13.50 7.35 -6.04
C ASN A 38 11.98 7.25 -5.84
N ILE A 39 11.47 7.66 -4.67
CA ILE A 39 10.03 7.69 -4.39
C ILE A 39 9.57 9.13 -4.35
N TYR A 40 8.65 9.48 -5.23
CA TYR A 40 7.91 10.72 -5.17
C TYR A 40 6.68 10.55 -4.27
N VAL A 41 6.46 11.50 -3.38
CA VAL A 41 5.30 11.51 -2.47
C VAL A 41 4.52 12.79 -2.71
N ASP A 42 3.23 12.65 -2.95
CA ASP A 42 2.28 13.74 -3.08
C ASP A 42 1.05 13.50 -2.21
N VAL A 43 0.37 14.58 -1.83
CA VAL A 43 -0.82 14.53 -0.98
C VAL A 43 -1.93 15.33 -1.62
N VAL A 44 -3.04 14.67 -1.88
CA VAL A 44 -4.26 15.30 -2.41
C VAL A 44 -5.37 15.18 -1.37
N ILE A 45 -5.98 16.32 -1.01
CA ILE A 45 -7.08 16.36 -0.04
C ILE A 45 -8.37 15.98 -0.77
N GLN A 46 -8.88 14.79 -0.47
CA GLN A 46 -10.03 14.21 -1.16
C GLN A 46 -11.29 15.06 -1.07
N GLU A 47 -11.52 15.71 0.09
CA GLU A 47 -12.68 16.55 0.36
C GLU A 47 -12.74 17.82 -0.52
N LEU A 48 -11.61 18.22 -1.08
CA LEU A 48 -11.53 19.36 -1.98
C LEU A 48 -11.76 18.99 -3.46
N LEU A 49 -11.89 17.71 -3.77
CA LEU A 49 -12.10 17.23 -5.13
C LEU A 49 -13.60 17.09 -5.43
N PRO A 50 -14.11 17.64 -6.54
CA PRO A 50 -15.50 17.44 -6.96
C PRO A 50 -15.84 15.96 -7.22
N ASP A 51 -14.90 15.22 -7.79
CA ASP A 51 -15.00 13.77 -8.07
C ASP A 51 -13.64 13.10 -7.84
N PRO A 52 -13.39 12.59 -6.61
CA PRO A 52 -12.12 11.95 -6.27
C PRO A 52 -11.80 10.70 -7.12
N ILE A 53 -12.83 9.93 -7.50
CA ILE A 53 -12.63 8.73 -8.33
C ILE A 53 -12.21 9.11 -9.75
N ARG A 54 -12.83 10.15 -10.30
CA ARG A 54 -12.43 10.68 -11.59
C ARG A 54 -11.01 11.19 -11.57
N HIS A 55 -10.66 12.02 -10.59
CA HIS A 55 -9.31 12.56 -10.44
C HIS A 55 -8.25 11.42 -10.38
N MET A 56 -8.52 10.40 -9.58
CA MET A 56 -7.64 9.24 -9.47
C MET A 56 -7.55 8.46 -10.79
N SER A 57 -8.67 8.30 -11.50
CA SER A 57 -8.70 7.59 -12.79
C SER A 57 -7.90 8.34 -13.85
N ASP A 58 -8.07 9.66 -13.91
CA ASP A 58 -7.34 10.52 -14.85
C ASP A 58 -5.84 10.47 -14.56
N PHE A 59 -5.44 10.56 -13.27
CA PHE A 59 -4.05 10.41 -12.85
C PHE A 59 -3.44 9.06 -13.25
N LEU A 60 -4.17 7.96 -13.02
CA LEU A 60 -3.70 6.62 -13.40
C LEU A 60 -3.58 6.47 -14.91
N GLY A 61 -4.55 6.98 -15.66
CA GLY A 61 -4.54 6.96 -17.13
C GLY A 61 -3.39 7.76 -17.74
N GLU A 62 -2.97 8.84 -17.08
CA GLU A 62 -1.82 9.66 -17.52
C GLU A 62 -0.47 9.06 -17.12
N LYS A 63 -0.37 8.42 -15.96
CA LYS A 63 0.90 7.99 -15.38
C LYS A 63 1.27 6.55 -15.68
N LEU A 64 0.29 5.63 -15.75
CA LEU A 64 0.59 4.22 -15.99
C LEU A 64 0.97 3.98 -17.45
N GLN A 65 2.15 3.44 -17.63
CA GLN A 65 2.65 2.96 -18.92
C GLN A 65 2.57 1.43 -18.99
N ALA A 66 2.84 0.88 -20.17
CA ALA A 66 2.91 -0.57 -20.33
C ALA A 66 4.04 -1.15 -19.46
N GLY A 67 3.69 -2.11 -18.61
CA GLY A 67 4.62 -2.71 -17.66
C GLY A 67 4.63 -2.09 -16.26
N ASP A 68 3.97 -0.94 -16.07
CA ASP A 68 3.80 -0.36 -14.73
C ASP A 68 2.70 -1.07 -13.95
N SER A 69 2.81 -1.04 -12.63
CA SER A 69 1.81 -1.57 -11.71
C SER A 69 1.41 -0.53 -10.68
N ALA A 70 0.14 -0.53 -10.30
CA ALA A 70 -0.39 0.34 -9.26
C ALA A 70 -1.14 -0.46 -8.20
N ILE A 71 -1.04 0.02 -6.95
CA ILE A 71 -1.85 -0.48 -5.84
C ILE A 71 -2.62 0.70 -5.24
N ILE A 72 -3.93 0.53 -5.09
CA ILE A 72 -4.81 1.50 -4.44
C ILE A 72 -5.26 0.91 -3.11
N TYR A 73 -4.79 1.47 -2.02
CA TYR A 73 -5.26 1.07 -0.70
C TYR A 73 -6.51 1.81 -0.30
N VAL A 74 -7.51 1.07 0.14
CA VAL A 74 -8.79 1.59 0.62
C VAL A 74 -9.15 1.00 1.98
N PRO A 75 -9.92 1.73 2.82
CA PRO A 75 -10.15 1.30 4.19
C PRO A 75 -11.12 0.11 4.32
N THR A 76 -12.02 -0.10 3.35
CA THR A 76 -13.07 -1.13 3.44
C THR A 76 -13.21 -1.92 2.15
N LYS A 77 -13.75 -3.16 2.26
CA LYS A 77 -14.11 -3.98 1.09
C LYS A 77 -15.10 -3.28 0.15
N THR A 78 -16.10 -2.62 0.72
CA THR A 78 -17.11 -1.88 -0.07
C THR A 78 -16.47 -0.76 -0.87
N ALA A 79 -15.47 -0.07 -0.29
CA ALA A 79 -14.68 0.91 -1.03
C ALA A 79 -13.84 0.25 -2.13
N ALA A 80 -13.25 -0.92 -1.87
CA ALA A 80 -12.49 -1.67 -2.88
C ALA A 80 -13.37 -2.04 -4.07
N GLN A 81 -14.53 -2.60 -3.82
CA GLN A 81 -15.50 -2.97 -4.86
C GLN A 81 -15.95 -1.75 -5.68
N ARG A 82 -16.31 -0.65 -5.00
CA ARG A 82 -16.75 0.58 -5.65
C ARG A 82 -15.67 1.19 -6.54
N VAL A 83 -14.45 1.31 -6.03
CA VAL A 83 -13.31 1.86 -6.76
C VAL A 83 -12.95 0.96 -7.94
N CYS A 84 -12.86 -0.36 -7.72
CA CYS A 84 -12.57 -1.33 -8.76
C CYS A 84 -13.61 -1.28 -9.90
N ALA A 85 -14.91 -1.26 -9.57
CA ALA A 85 -15.97 -1.13 -10.55
C ALA A 85 -15.87 0.17 -11.36
N ALA A 86 -15.63 1.30 -10.69
CA ALA A 86 -15.52 2.60 -11.35
C ALA A 86 -14.31 2.71 -12.28
N LEU A 87 -13.17 2.10 -11.91
CA LEU A 87 -11.99 2.04 -12.77
C LEU A 87 -12.25 1.17 -14.02
N ASN A 88 -12.85 0.00 -13.83
CA ASN A 88 -13.21 -0.89 -14.94
C ASN A 88 -14.21 -0.27 -15.91
N GLN A 89 -15.18 0.51 -15.42
CA GLN A 89 -16.10 1.28 -16.28
C GLN A 89 -15.37 2.31 -17.15
N ARG A 90 -14.20 2.79 -16.71
CA ARG A 90 -13.34 3.73 -17.44
C ARG A 90 -12.24 3.04 -18.24
N GLN A 91 -12.36 1.74 -18.47
CA GLN A 91 -11.40 0.91 -19.20
C GLN A 91 -10.01 0.79 -18.53
N LEU A 92 -9.91 1.19 -17.28
CA LEU A 92 -8.73 0.95 -16.44
C LEU A 92 -8.92 -0.40 -15.75
N ARG A 93 -8.29 -1.45 -16.31
CA ARG A 93 -8.43 -2.83 -15.81
C ARG A 93 -7.89 -2.94 -14.39
N ALA A 94 -8.79 -3.17 -13.43
CA ALA A 94 -8.47 -3.27 -12.01
C ALA A 94 -9.06 -4.55 -11.41
N LEU A 95 -8.34 -5.11 -10.44
CA LEU A 95 -8.77 -6.26 -9.64
C LEU A 95 -8.89 -5.85 -8.17
N GLU A 96 -9.84 -6.44 -7.47
CA GLU A 96 -10.01 -6.24 -6.03
C GLU A 96 -9.23 -7.29 -5.22
N TYR A 97 -8.75 -6.87 -4.03
CA TYR A 97 -8.05 -7.74 -3.10
C TYR A 97 -8.45 -7.40 -1.66
N HIS A 98 -9.27 -8.23 -1.05
CA HIS A 98 -9.71 -8.07 0.32
C HIS A 98 -10.04 -9.42 0.97
N ARG A 99 -10.06 -9.45 2.29
CA ARG A 99 -10.17 -10.66 3.11
C ARG A 99 -11.38 -11.55 2.81
N ASP A 100 -12.47 -10.98 2.29
CA ASP A 100 -13.72 -11.72 2.05
C ASP A 100 -13.72 -12.44 0.68
N LEU A 101 -12.68 -12.28 -0.13
CA LEU A 101 -12.52 -13.08 -1.34
C LEU A 101 -12.05 -14.48 -0.98
N PRO A 102 -12.52 -15.53 -1.72
CA PRO A 102 -11.97 -16.87 -1.59
C PRO A 102 -10.45 -16.89 -1.82
N ASP A 103 -9.73 -17.75 -1.09
CA ASP A 103 -8.26 -17.86 -1.19
C ASP A 103 -7.78 -18.12 -2.62
N GLU A 104 -8.50 -18.91 -3.39
CA GLU A 104 -8.20 -19.16 -4.81
C GLU A 104 -8.28 -17.89 -5.63
N LYS A 105 -9.30 -17.05 -5.38
CA LYS A 105 -9.48 -15.78 -6.07
C LYS A 105 -8.41 -14.76 -5.68
N LEU A 106 -8.00 -14.74 -4.41
CA LEU A 106 -6.89 -13.91 -3.94
C LEU A 106 -5.59 -14.27 -4.67
N LYS A 107 -5.28 -15.57 -4.78
CA LYS A 107 -4.08 -16.05 -5.48
C LYS A 107 -4.15 -15.75 -6.98
N GLU A 108 -5.29 -15.98 -7.63
CA GLU A 108 -5.51 -15.66 -9.03
C GLU A 108 -5.31 -14.17 -9.30
N ASN A 109 -5.99 -13.30 -8.54
CA ASN A 109 -5.89 -11.87 -8.73
C ASN A 109 -4.45 -11.36 -8.49
N GLN A 110 -3.76 -11.89 -7.49
CA GLN A 110 -2.36 -11.56 -7.21
C GLN A 110 -1.44 -11.99 -8.36
N ALA A 111 -1.58 -13.21 -8.88
CA ALA A 111 -0.79 -13.70 -10.00
C ALA A 111 -0.99 -12.83 -11.24
N ARG A 112 -2.23 -12.55 -11.63
CA ARG A 112 -2.55 -11.71 -12.78
C ARG A 112 -1.99 -10.29 -12.67
N TRP A 113 -1.95 -9.73 -11.46
CA TRP A 113 -1.34 -8.43 -11.21
C TRP A 113 0.20 -8.51 -11.27
N MET A 114 0.81 -9.56 -10.71
CA MET A 114 2.27 -9.77 -10.77
C MET A 114 2.76 -10.03 -12.20
N ASP A 115 1.97 -10.73 -13.01
CA ASP A 115 2.28 -11.02 -14.42
C ASP A 115 1.94 -9.85 -15.37
N ASN A 116 1.55 -8.70 -14.81
CA ASN A 116 1.12 -7.50 -15.55
C ASN A 116 -0.05 -7.72 -16.53
N GLU A 117 -0.83 -8.79 -16.38
CA GLU A 117 -2.09 -8.94 -17.11
C GLU A 117 -3.10 -7.86 -16.74
N VAL A 118 -3.05 -7.42 -15.47
CA VAL A 118 -3.83 -6.31 -14.94
C VAL A 118 -2.91 -5.40 -14.13
N GLN A 119 -2.89 -4.13 -14.47
CA GLN A 119 -1.95 -3.19 -13.88
C GLN A 119 -2.38 -2.66 -12.50
N ILE A 120 -3.67 -2.65 -12.20
CA ILE A 120 -4.21 -1.99 -11.00
C ILE A 120 -4.79 -3.00 -10.02
N MET A 121 -4.29 -2.98 -8.78
CA MET A 121 -4.85 -3.72 -7.66
C MET A 121 -5.53 -2.74 -6.69
N VAL A 122 -6.81 -2.95 -6.39
CA VAL A 122 -7.53 -2.20 -5.36
C VAL A 122 -7.66 -3.07 -4.12
N ALA A 123 -6.96 -2.71 -3.06
CA ALA A 123 -6.76 -3.57 -1.91
C ALA A 123 -7.10 -2.91 -0.58
N THR A 124 -7.50 -3.72 0.39
CA THR A 124 -7.43 -3.34 1.80
C THR A 124 -6.04 -3.63 2.36
N ILE A 125 -5.75 -3.21 3.59
CA ILE A 125 -4.43 -3.31 4.26
C ILE A 125 -3.82 -4.72 4.25
N ALA A 126 -4.61 -5.77 3.98
CA ALA A 126 -4.14 -7.16 3.93
C ALA A 126 -3.19 -7.47 2.77
N PHE A 127 -3.11 -6.61 1.74
CA PHE A 127 -2.22 -6.82 0.59
C PHE A 127 -0.82 -6.25 0.88
N GLY A 128 0.23 -7.07 0.71
CA GLY A 128 1.62 -6.63 0.87
C GLY A 128 2.20 -6.73 2.28
N LEU A 129 1.42 -7.11 3.28
CA LEU A 129 1.91 -7.45 4.62
C LEU A 129 2.32 -8.93 4.68
N GLY A 130 3.34 -9.30 3.91
CA GLY A 130 4.09 -10.55 3.97
C GLY A 130 3.29 -11.81 4.32
N ARG A 131 2.91 -12.58 3.34
CA ARG A 131 2.71 -14.02 3.45
C ARG A 131 3.79 -14.74 2.67
#